data_12c862ae407b00f012ba388c8597528b
#
_entry.id   12c862ae407b00f012ba388c8597528b
#
_cell.length_a   1.000
_cell.length_b   1.000
_cell.length_c   1.000
_cell.angle_alpha   90.00
_cell.angle_beta   90.00
_cell.angle_gamma   90.00
#
_symmetry.space_group_name_H-M   'P 1'
#
loop_
_entity.id
_entity.type
_entity.pdbx_description
1 polymer ?
#
loop_
_entity_poly.entity_id
_entity_poly.type
_entity_poly.pdbx_seq_one_letter_code
_entity_poly.pdbx_strand_id
1 'polypeptide(L)'
;MAVRTTFTPDKLQSATVALMGAERRLRARDQQGHHLTSSQLRALFALDGKDAVPAGQLARAADLNPATITAMLDSLARDGIIERQPDPDDRRVILVSLTEAGQDLMAERRERWFALWHEHLGELSPEELDFAVDVIRRVTRVISNL
;
A
#
# COMPACT_ATOMS: atom_id res chain seq x y z
N MET A 1 14.15 0.84 42.99
CA MET A 1 13.48 2.14 42.77
C MET A 1 13.11 2.22 41.29
N ALA A 2 11.86 1.96 40.96
CA ALA A 2 11.41 1.95 39.58
C ALA A 2 11.36 3.40 39.07
N VAL A 3 12.21 3.73 38.11
CA VAL A 3 12.10 4.99 37.35
C VAL A 3 10.77 4.92 36.61
N ARG A 4 9.75 5.61 37.11
CA ARG A 4 8.53 5.88 36.35
C ARG A 4 8.93 6.83 35.23
N THR A 5 9.29 6.25 34.09
CA THR A 5 9.45 7.01 32.85
C THR A 5 8.12 7.68 32.59
N THR A 6 8.06 9.01 32.76
CA THR A 6 6.89 9.79 32.43
C THR A 6 6.69 9.64 30.92
N PHE A 7 5.70 8.86 30.54
CA PHE A 7 5.33 8.68 29.13
C PHE A 7 4.85 10.04 28.57
N THR A 8 5.63 10.66 27.70
CA THR A 8 5.29 11.90 27.05
C THR A 8 5.07 11.63 25.56
N PRO A 9 3.83 11.39 25.14
CA PRO A 9 3.51 11.03 23.75
C PRO A 9 3.64 12.17 22.74
N ASP A 10 3.83 13.42 23.18
CA ASP A 10 3.65 14.64 22.38
C ASP A 10 4.42 14.64 21.07
N LYS A 11 5.70 14.26 21.08
CA LYS A 11 6.52 14.21 19.87
C LYS A 11 6.05 13.12 18.90
N LEU A 12 5.76 11.92 19.44
CA LEU A 12 5.28 10.80 18.64
C LEU A 12 3.87 11.07 18.09
N GLN A 13 3.01 11.67 18.89
CA GLN A 13 1.68 12.10 18.46
C GLN A 13 1.77 13.14 17.34
N SER A 14 2.62 14.16 17.49
CA SER A 14 2.85 15.17 16.44
C SER A 14 3.38 14.55 15.14
N ALA A 15 4.34 13.63 15.22
CA ALA A 15 4.86 12.91 14.06
C ALA A 15 3.77 12.05 13.39
N THR A 16 2.92 11.40 14.17
CA THR A 16 1.79 10.62 13.67
C THR A 16 0.78 11.50 12.94
N VAL A 17 0.42 12.67 13.49
CA VAL A 17 -0.48 13.62 12.85
C VAL A 17 0.12 14.15 11.55
N ALA A 18 1.43 14.42 11.52
CA ALA A 18 2.14 14.83 10.30
C ALA A 18 2.10 13.73 9.22
N LEU A 19 2.31 12.46 9.60
CA LEU A 19 2.21 11.30 8.71
C LEU A 19 0.80 11.14 8.12
N MET A 20 -0.24 11.24 8.95
CA MET A 20 -1.64 11.22 8.51
C MET A 20 -1.96 12.38 7.57
N GLY A 21 -1.38 13.56 7.83
CA GLY A 21 -1.50 14.72 6.94
C GLY A 21 -0.81 14.50 5.59
N ALA A 22 0.36 13.87 5.56
CA ALA A 22 1.07 13.52 4.34
C ALA A 22 0.27 12.49 3.50
N GLU A 23 -0.28 11.47 4.14
CA GLU A 23 -1.13 10.46 3.51
C GLU A 23 -2.39 11.08 2.90
N ARG A 24 -3.05 12.00 3.61
CA ARG A 24 -4.21 12.75 3.09
C ARG A 24 -3.85 13.60 1.86
N ARG A 25 -2.69 14.26 1.86
CA ARG A 25 -2.21 15.00 0.68
C ARG A 25 -1.93 14.08 -0.51
N LEU A 26 -1.39 12.89 -0.25
CA LEU A 26 -1.17 11.88 -1.29
C LEU A 26 -2.51 11.49 -1.94
N ARG A 27 -3.52 11.15 -1.13
CA ARG A 27 -4.88 10.81 -1.63
C ARG A 27 -5.52 11.98 -2.41
N ALA A 28 -5.31 13.22 -1.99
CA ALA A 28 -5.85 14.37 -2.71
C ALA A 28 -5.22 14.58 -4.09
N ARG A 29 -3.93 14.26 -4.26
CA ARG A 29 -3.25 14.26 -5.55
C ARG A 29 -3.78 13.17 -6.49
N ASP A 30 -4.14 12.03 -5.95
CA ASP A 30 -4.72 10.90 -6.71
C ASP A 30 -6.02 11.29 -7.43
N GLN A 31 -6.76 12.26 -6.92
CA GLN A 31 -8.02 12.75 -7.52
C GLN A 31 -7.79 13.69 -8.72
N GLN A 32 -6.59 14.14 -8.99
CA GLN A 32 -6.27 15.08 -10.08
C GLN A 32 -5.90 14.40 -11.42
N GLY A 33 -6.09 13.11 -11.55
CA GLY A 33 -6.44 12.49 -12.84
C GLY A 33 -5.33 12.02 -13.78
N HIS A 34 -4.05 11.94 -13.38
CA HIS A 34 -2.99 11.42 -14.27
C HIS A 34 -2.06 10.37 -13.65
N HIS A 35 -2.34 9.91 -12.44
CA HIS A 35 -1.53 8.93 -11.74
C HIS A 35 -2.41 7.84 -11.12
N LEU A 36 -1.82 6.66 -10.97
CA LEU A 36 -2.46 5.59 -10.19
C LEU A 36 -2.83 6.08 -8.79
N THR A 37 -4.05 5.80 -8.36
CA THR A 37 -4.51 6.14 -7.02
C THR A 37 -3.80 5.28 -5.97
N SER A 38 -3.79 5.70 -4.71
CA SER A 38 -3.23 4.91 -3.61
C SER A 38 -3.86 3.52 -3.50
N SER A 39 -5.16 3.40 -3.79
CA SER A 39 -5.86 2.11 -3.79
C SER A 39 -5.43 1.24 -4.97
N GLN A 40 -5.27 1.82 -6.16
CA GLN A 40 -4.74 1.11 -7.33
C GLN A 40 -3.31 0.62 -7.05
N LEU A 41 -2.44 1.48 -6.50
CA LEU A 41 -1.08 1.09 -6.13
C LEU A 41 -1.07 -0.06 -5.13
N ARG A 42 -1.90 -0.03 -4.07
CA ARG A 42 -1.99 -1.15 -3.11
C ARG A 42 -2.42 -2.45 -3.77
N ALA A 43 -3.39 -2.39 -4.69
CA ALA A 43 -3.81 -3.58 -5.44
C ALA A 43 -2.69 -4.11 -6.34
N LEU A 44 -1.99 -3.23 -7.06
CA LEU A 44 -0.87 -3.60 -7.94
C LEU A 44 0.32 -4.15 -7.15
N PHE A 45 0.66 -3.58 -5.99
CA PHE A 45 1.67 -4.16 -5.09
C PHE A 45 1.28 -5.54 -4.55
N ALA A 46 -0.02 -5.80 -4.36
CA ALA A 46 -0.49 -7.13 -3.98
C ALA A 46 -0.38 -8.16 -5.12
N LEU A 47 -0.31 -7.71 -6.37
CA LEU A 47 -0.05 -8.53 -7.57
C LEU A 47 1.43 -8.73 -7.85
N ASP A 48 2.28 -7.80 -7.39
CA ASP A 48 3.71 -7.79 -7.72
C ASP A 48 4.41 -9.08 -7.27
N GLY A 49 5.13 -9.72 -8.18
CA GLY A 49 5.82 -10.98 -7.94
C GLY A 49 4.91 -12.21 -7.81
N LYS A 50 3.64 -12.11 -8.20
CA LYS A 50 2.68 -13.22 -8.20
C LYS A 50 2.16 -13.51 -9.60
N ASP A 51 1.88 -14.77 -9.89
CA ASP A 51 1.33 -15.17 -11.18
C ASP A 51 -0.11 -14.64 -11.36
N ALA A 52 -0.97 -14.89 -10.37
CA ALA A 52 -2.33 -14.38 -10.34
C ALA A 52 -2.89 -14.32 -8.91
N VAL A 53 -3.81 -13.41 -8.66
CA VAL A 53 -4.45 -13.22 -7.34
C VAL A 53 -5.95 -13.09 -7.51
N PRO A 54 -6.77 -13.77 -6.68
CA PRO A 54 -8.22 -13.58 -6.68
C PRO A 54 -8.62 -12.12 -6.42
N ALA A 55 -9.57 -11.60 -7.20
CA ALA A 55 -10.07 -10.23 -7.08
C ALA A 55 -10.53 -9.87 -5.66
N GLY A 56 -11.12 -10.81 -4.93
CA GLY A 56 -11.50 -10.62 -3.54
C GLY A 56 -10.32 -10.39 -2.57
N GLN A 57 -9.14 -10.95 -2.87
CA GLN A 57 -7.93 -10.67 -2.10
C GLN A 57 -7.41 -9.26 -2.40
N LEU A 58 -7.50 -8.81 -3.64
CA LEU A 58 -7.11 -7.45 -4.02
C LEU A 58 -8.01 -6.41 -3.38
N ALA A 59 -9.31 -6.68 -3.26
CA ALA A 59 -10.25 -5.81 -2.54
C ALA A 59 -9.80 -5.58 -1.09
N ARG A 60 -9.42 -6.65 -0.39
CA ARG A 60 -8.88 -6.55 0.98
C ARG A 60 -7.55 -5.81 1.04
N ALA A 61 -6.63 -6.09 0.13
CA ALA A 61 -5.33 -5.42 0.07
C ALA A 61 -5.46 -3.92 -0.23
N ALA A 62 -6.43 -3.53 -1.06
CA ALA A 62 -6.69 -2.14 -1.41
C ALA A 62 -7.60 -1.41 -0.41
N ASP A 63 -8.13 -2.11 0.58
CA ASP A 63 -9.12 -1.59 1.55
C ASP A 63 -10.37 -1.05 0.83
N LEU A 64 -10.93 -1.87 -0.08
CA LEU A 64 -12.07 -1.51 -0.91
C LEU A 64 -13.22 -2.51 -0.75
N ASN A 65 -14.44 -2.01 -0.92
CA ASN A 65 -15.60 -2.87 -1.02
C ASN A 65 -15.68 -3.56 -2.40
N PRO A 66 -16.47 -4.65 -2.55
CA PRO A 66 -16.58 -5.43 -3.80
C PRO A 66 -17.01 -4.61 -5.03
N ALA A 67 -17.88 -3.62 -4.86
CA ALA A 67 -18.33 -2.80 -5.98
C ALA A 67 -17.22 -1.86 -6.48
N THR A 68 -16.50 -1.24 -5.56
CA THR A 68 -15.39 -0.32 -5.86
C THR A 68 -14.21 -1.05 -6.49
N ILE A 69 -13.86 -2.26 -6.01
CA ILE A 69 -12.76 -3.03 -6.61
C ILE A 69 -13.08 -3.40 -8.07
N THR A 70 -14.32 -3.77 -8.38
CA THR A 70 -14.71 -4.11 -9.75
C THR A 70 -14.47 -2.94 -10.70
N ALA A 71 -14.96 -1.75 -10.36
CA ALA A 71 -14.76 -0.54 -11.16
C ALA A 71 -13.26 -0.18 -11.32
N MET A 72 -12.47 -0.36 -10.25
CA MET A 72 -11.03 -0.14 -10.30
C MET A 72 -10.33 -1.14 -11.22
N LEU A 73 -10.67 -2.42 -11.13
CA LEU A 73 -10.10 -3.46 -12.00
C LEU A 73 -10.51 -3.27 -13.46
N ASP A 74 -11.73 -2.77 -13.73
CA ASP A 74 -12.17 -2.41 -15.07
C ASP A 74 -11.32 -1.27 -15.67
N SER A 75 -10.99 -0.27 -14.86
CA SER A 75 -10.09 0.81 -15.28
C SER A 75 -8.69 0.31 -15.59
N LEU A 76 -8.09 -0.43 -14.66
CA LEU A 76 -6.72 -0.96 -14.85
C LEU A 76 -6.60 -1.92 -16.03
N ALA A 77 -7.63 -2.72 -16.30
CA ALA A 77 -7.67 -3.61 -17.46
C ALA A 77 -7.81 -2.81 -18.77
N ARG A 78 -8.63 -1.76 -18.78
CA ARG A 78 -8.77 -0.85 -19.95
C ARG A 78 -7.46 -0.15 -20.27
N ASP A 79 -6.72 0.21 -19.22
CA ASP A 79 -5.41 0.86 -19.34
C ASP A 79 -4.29 -0.14 -19.70
N GLY A 80 -4.62 -1.44 -19.82
CA GLY A 80 -3.68 -2.50 -20.21
C GLY A 80 -2.66 -2.86 -19.13
N ILE A 81 -2.91 -2.51 -17.87
CA ILE A 81 -2.00 -2.76 -16.74
C ILE A 81 -2.21 -4.15 -16.15
N ILE A 82 -3.44 -4.62 -16.15
CA ILE A 82 -3.82 -5.95 -15.66
C ILE A 82 -4.63 -6.72 -16.71
N GLU A 83 -4.65 -8.02 -16.54
CA GLU A 83 -5.59 -8.92 -17.21
C GLU A 83 -6.41 -9.70 -16.18
N ARG A 84 -7.56 -10.18 -16.61
CA ARG A 84 -8.50 -10.92 -15.76
C ARG A 84 -8.94 -12.19 -16.48
N GLN A 85 -8.98 -13.28 -15.75
CA GLN A 85 -9.47 -14.56 -16.26
C GLN A 85 -10.24 -15.31 -15.18
N PRO A 86 -11.26 -16.10 -15.55
CA PRO A 86 -11.90 -17.01 -14.61
C PRO A 86 -10.88 -18.02 -14.08
N ASP A 87 -10.98 -18.36 -12.80
CA ASP A 87 -10.20 -19.44 -12.22
C ASP A 87 -10.62 -20.77 -12.91
N PRO A 88 -9.67 -21.59 -13.38
CA PRO A 88 -9.97 -22.87 -14.01
C PRO A 88 -10.68 -23.87 -13.09
N ASP A 89 -10.47 -23.77 -11.78
CA ASP A 89 -11.06 -24.66 -10.78
C ASP A 89 -12.41 -24.16 -10.26
N ASP A 90 -12.59 -22.82 -10.18
CA ASP A 90 -13.87 -22.21 -9.81
C ASP A 90 -14.14 -20.94 -10.64
N ARG A 91 -14.93 -21.08 -11.69
CA ARG A 91 -15.28 -19.98 -12.60
C ARG A 91 -15.99 -18.78 -11.95
N ARG A 92 -16.42 -18.89 -10.70
CA ARG A 92 -16.98 -17.77 -9.92
C ARG A 92 -15.88 -16.84 -9.40
N VAL A 93 -14.66 -17.34 -9.34
CA VAL A 93 -13.48 -16.58 -8.92
C VAL A 93 -12.83 -15.97 -10.15
N ILE A 94 -12.56 -14.68 -10.09
CA ILE A 94 -11.79 -13.96 -11.10
C ILE A 94 -10.37 -13.81 -10.59
N LEU A 95 -9.44 -14.37 -11.33
CA LEU A 95 -8.01 -14.19 -11.14
C LEU A 95 -7.55 -12.95 -11.89
N VAL A 96 -6.68 -12.19 -11.25
CA VAL A 96 -6.10 -10.96 -11.78
C VAL A 96 -4.59 -11.11 -11.79
N SER A 97 -3.96 -10.75 -12.90
CA SER A 97 -2.51 -10.75 -13.08
C SER A 97 -2.04 -9.44 -13.72
N LEU A 98 -0.77 -9.12 -13.55
CA LEU A 98 -0.14 -8.01 -14.27
C LEU A 98 0.11 -8.43 -15.72
N THR A 99 -0.16 -7.52 -16.65
CA THR A 99 0.35 -7.62 -18.02
C THR A 99 1.86 -7.35 -18.03
N GLU A 100 2.53 -7.55 -19.18
CA GLU A 100 3.92 -7.14 -19.36
C GLU A 100 4.09 -5.63 -19.07
N ALA A 101 3.21 -4.79 -19.60
CA ALA A 101 3.20 -3.35 -19.31
C ALA A 101 2.97 -3.04 -17.84
N GLY A 102 2.13 -3.82 -17.16
CA GLY A 102 1.91 -3.72 -15.72
C GLY A 102 3.14 -4.10 -14.92
N GLN A 103 3.86 -5.14 -15.33
CA GLN A 103 5.12 -5.57 -14.69
C GLN A 103 6.21 -4.50 -14.83
N ASP A 104 6.37 -3.91 -16.02
CA ASP A 104 7.32 -2.83 -16.27
C ASP A 104 7.00 -1.60 -15.42
N LEU A 105 5.72 -1.21 -15.36
CA LEU A 105 5.25 -0.12 -14.51
C LEU A 105 5.58 -0.37 -13.03
N MET A 106 5.36 -1.59 -12.54
CA MET A 106 5.65 -1.92 -11.14
C MET A 106 7.14 -2.00 -10.86
N ALA A 107 7.96 -2.45 -11.82
CA ALA A 107 9.42 -2.43 -11.70
C ALA A 107 9.94 -1.01 -11.55
N GLU A 108 9.53 -0.08 -12.44
CA GLU A 108 9.88 1.34 -12.35
C GLU A 108 9.45 1.96 -11.00
N ARG A 109 8.22 1.66 -10.56
CA ARG A 109 7.70 2.16 -9.29
C ARG A 109 8.49 1.65 -8.10
N ARG A 110 8.90 0.38 -8.11
CA ARG A 110 9.71 -0.24 -7.06
C ARG A 110 11.08 0.40 -6.97
N GLU A 111 11.73 0.63 -8.10
CA GLU A 111 13.04 1.31 -8.14
C GLU A 111 12.96 2.72 -7.54
N ARG A 112 11.96 3.51 -7.95
CA ARG A 112 11.75 4.87 -7.40
C ARG A 112 11.43 4.83 -5.90
N TRP A 113 10.59 3.89 -5.47
CA TRP A 113 10.26 3.70 -4.06
C TRP A 113 11.51 3.34 -3.25
N PHE A 114 12.28 2.39 -3.75
CA PHE A 114 13.53 1.97 -3.10
C PHE A 114 14.53 3.11 -3.00
N ALA A 115 14.71 3.90 -4.05
CA ALA A 115 15.59 5.06 -4.07
C ALA A 115 15.18 6.10 -2.99
N LEU A 116 13.87 6.42 -2.90
CA LEU A 116 13.35 7.35 -1.87
C LEU A 116 13.56 6.82 -0.45
N TRP A 117 13.31 5.54 -0.22
CA TRP A 117 13.54 4.95 1.09
C TRP A 117 15.01 4.95 1.47
N HIS A 118 15.88 4.62 0.53
CA HIS A 118 17.32 4.67 0.75
C HIS A 118 17.82 6.11 1.01
N GLU A 119 17.31 7.09 0.27
CA GLU A 119 17.67 8.50 0.46
C GLU A 119 17.31 9.00 1.86
N HIS A 120 16.16 8.61 2.39
CA HIS A 120 15.66 9.15 3.66
C HIS A 120 15.94 8.28 4.89
N LEU A 121 16.17 6.98 4.71
CA LEU A 121 16.36 6.02 5.79
C LEU A 121 17.63 5.19 5.68
N GLY A 122 18.42 5.36 4.62
CA GLY A 122 19.60 4.54 4.35
C GLY A 122 20.74 4.72 5.35
N GLU A 123 20.72 5.76 6.19
CA GLU A 123 21.66 5.98 7.26
C GLU A 123 21.31 5.23 8.56
N LEU A 124 20.09 4.68 8.66
CA LEU A 124 19.65 3.94 9.83
C LEU A 124 20.23 2.52 9.84
N SER A 125 20.65 2.08 11.01
CA SER A 125 21.08 0.70 11.20
C SER A 125 19.90 -0.28 11.09
N PRO A 126 20.16 -1.58 10.86
CA PRO A 126 19.10 -2.59 10.86
C PRO A 126 18.28 -2.60 12.16
N GLU A 127 18.94 -2.43 13.31
CA GLU A 127 18.31 -2.41 14.64
C GLU A 127 17.39 -1.18 14.79
N GLU A 128 17.80 -0.03 14.27
CA GLU A 128 16.99 1.19 14.29
C GLU A 128 15.77 1.05 13.37
N LEU A 129 15.92 0.38 12.22
CA LEU A 129 14.81 0.08 11.32
C LEU A 129 13.82 -0.90 11.96
N ASP A 130 14.31 -1.96 12.61
CA ASP A 130 13.45 -2.92 13.32
C ASP A 130 12.67 -2.24 14.46
N PHE A 131 13.34 -1.37 15.22
CA PHE A 131 12.68 -0.57 16.26
C PHE A 131 11.61 0.36 15.66
N ALA A 132 11.90 1.04 14.56
CA ALA A 132 10.94 1.90 13.86
C ALA A 132 9.70 1.11 13.39
N VAL A 133 9.90 -0.10 12.85
CA VAL A 133 8.80 -1.00 12.47
C VAL A 133 7.92 -1.34 13.67
N ASP A 134 8.50 -1.68 14.82
CA ASP A 134 7.73 -1.98 16.03
C ASP A 134 6.93 -0.77 16.52
N VAL A 135 7.54 0.42 16.52
CA VAL A 135 6.86 1.67 16.87
C VAL A 135 5.68 1.94 15.95
N ILE A 136 5.89 1.85 14.62
CA ILE A 136 4.81 2.06 13.64
C ILE A 136 3.66 1.08 13.85
N ARG A 137 3.95 -0.21 14.09
CA ARG A 137 2.93 -1.23 14.39
C ARG A 137 2.12 -0.90 15.64
N ARG A 138 2.76 -0.36 16.68
CA ARG A 138 2.06 0.08 17.91
C ARG A 138 1.18 1.28 17.66
N VAL A 139 1.68 2.29 16.94
CA VAL A 139 0.91 3.48 16.55
C VAL A 139 -0.31 3.08 15.70
N THR A 140 -0.14 2.18 14.74
CA THR A 140 -1.26 1.66 13.93
C THR A 140 -2.36 1.06 14.81
N ARG A 141 -1.99 0.27 15.83
CA ARG A 141 -2.98 -0.28 16.79
C ARG A 141 -3.70 0.80 17.58
N VAL A 142 -3.01 1.87 17.99
CA VAL A 142 -3.65 3.00 18.68
C VAL A 142 -4.69 3.65 17.76
N ILE A 143 -4.33 3.93 16.51
CA ILE A 143 -5.24 4.56 15.53
C ILE A 143 -6.44 3.65 15.21
N SER A 144 -6.23 2.34 15.09
CA SER A 144 -7.31 1.38 14.82
C SER A 144 -8.32 1.20 15.96
N ASN A 145 -7.99 1.68 17.16
CA ASN A 145 -8.84 1.59 18.36
C ASN A 145 -9.52 2.94 18.71
N LEU A 146 -9.34 3.97 17.86
CA LEU A 146 -10.06 5.25 18.00
C LEU A 146 -11.42 5.21 17.31
#